data_c7b4b33c8f7e099843bf934cf357673b
#
_entry.id   c7b4b33c8f7e099843bf934cf357673b
#
_cell.length_a   1.000
_cell.length_b   1.000
_cell.length_c   1.000
_cell.angle_alpha   90.00
_cell.angle_beta   90.00
_cell.angle_gamma   90.00
#
_symmetry.space_group_name_H-M   'P 1'
#
loop_
_entity.id
_entity.type
_entity.pdbx_description
1 polymer ?
#
loop_
_entity_poly.entity_id
_entity_poly.type
_entity_poly.pdbx_seq_one_letter_code
_entity_poly.pdbx_strand_id
1 'polypeptide(L)'
;NLMKISNNFLKKIFFVALFILISTAKVAYSEIIKKIEISGNERLANETVILFSELNINDNISSEDLNNTFKKLYDTDYFKNIKISFNKGIVIIEVEENPLIQSVIINGIKNKSILKELNKITKKIEKYPYLENKIEDQKNLLINIVRNTGFYFAEIETKIQDNNNNSVNIIYNFNLGERAKISEIKFIGNKIFKN
;
A
#
# COMPACT_ATOMS: atom_id res chain seq x y z
N ASN A 1 -54.57 -33.00 -28.01
CA ASN A 1 -54.50 -33.69 -26.72
C ASN A 1 -53.44 -32.99 -25.84
N LEU A 2 -53.82 -31.90 -25.21
CA LEU A 2 -53.03 -31.28 -24.14
C LEU A 2 -53.18 -32.17 -22.91
N MET A 3 -52.09 -32.82 -22.56
CA MET A 3 -51.97 -33.69 -21.40
C MET A 3 -52.35 -32.89 -20.12
N LYS A 4 -53.42 -33.30 -19.46
CA LYS A 4 -53.90 -32.77 -18.19
C LYS A 4 -52.87 -33.16 -17.15
N ILE A 5 -51.85 -32.30 -16.94
CA ILE A 5 -50.83 -32.52 -15.88
C ILE A 5 -51.57 -32.57 -14.54
N SER A 6 -51.55 -33.71 -13.90
CA SER A 6 -52.23 -33.93 -12.61
C SER A 6 -51.71 -32.90 -11.58
N ASN A 7 -52.67 -32.27 -10.89
CA ASN A 7 -52.37 -31.26 -9.83
C ASN A 7 -51.42 -31.84 -8.75
N ASN A 8 -51.42 -33.14 -8.57
CA ASN A 8 -50.49 -33.84 -7.68
C ASN A 8 -49.04 -33.91 -8.23
N PHE A 9 -48.84 -33.91 -9.54
CA PHE A 9 -47.53 -33.89 -10.16
C PHE A 9 -46.90 -32.51 -10.03
N LEU A 10 -47.67 -31.45 -10.25
CA LEU A 10 -47.22 -30.07 -10.05
C LEU A 10 -46.84 -29.81 -8.58
N LYS A 11 -47.65 -30.30 -7.63
CA LYS A 11 -47.31 -30.19 -6.17
C LYS A 11 -46.00 -30.93 -5.83
N LYS A 12 -45.77 -32.12 -6.38
CA LYS A 12 -44.51 -32.83 -6.16
C LYS A 12 -43.29 -32.06 -6.71
N ILE A 13 -43.40 -31.49 -7.90
CA ILE A 13 -42.33 -30.68 -8.49
C ILE A 13 -42.08 -29.43 -7.62
N PHE A 14 -43.14 -28.78 -7.15
CA PHE A 14 -43.01 -27.62 -6.27
C PHE A 14 -42.29 -27.98 -4.94
N PHE A 15 -42.61 -29.08 -4.31
CA PHE A 15 -41.95 -29.53 -3.09
C PHE A 15 -40.50 -29.93 -3.33
N VAL A 16 -40.17 -30.56 -4.45
CA VAL A 16 -38.79 -30.88 -4.83
C VAL A 16 -37.98 -29.59 -5.09
N ALA A 17 -38.53 -28.63 -5.82
CA ALA A 17 -37.91 -27.34 -6.08
C ALA A 17 -37.70 -26.52 -4.75
N LEU A 18 -38.69 -26.56 -3.87
CA LEU A 18 -38.59 -25.90 -2.57
C LEU A 18 -37.52 -26.58 -1.69
N PHE A 19 -37.43 -27.92 -1.70
CA PHE A 19 -36.42 -28.68 -0.98
C PHE A 19 -35.00 -28.38 -1.49
N ILE A 20 -34.82 -28.28 -2.82
CA ILE A 20 -33.54 -27.88 -3.45
C ILE A 20 -33.19 -26.44 -3.05
N LEU A 21 -34.15 -25.52 -3.03
CA LEU A 21 -33.93 -24.12 -2.66
C LEU A 21 -33.47 -24.00 -1.19
N ILE A 22 -34.02 -24.77 -0.28
CA ILE A 22 -33.66 -24.81 1.15
C ILE A 22 -32.28 -25.45 1.35
N SER A 23 -31.95 -26.49 0.57
CA SER A 23 -30.66 -27.19 0.68
C SER A 23 -29.47 -26.39 0.16
N THR A 24 -29.70 -25.34 -0.64
CA THR A 24 -28.63 -24.44 -1.15
C THR A 24 -28.38 -23.24 -0.24
N ALA A 25 -29.19 -23.02 0.79
CA ALA A 25 -28.97 -21.96 1.76
C ALA A 25 -27.70 -22.25 2.56
N LYS A 26 -26.57 -21.63 2.17
CA LYS A 26 -25.36 -21.64 2.99
C LYS A 26 -25.64 -20.87 4.25
N VAL A 27 -25.71 -21.56 5.38
CA VAL A 27 -25.75 -20.89 6.68
C VAL A 27 -24.37 -20.28 6.91
N ALA A 28 -24.27 -18.98 6.84
CA ALA A 28 -23.08 -18.28 7.27
C ALA A 28 -22.98 -18.43 8.81
N TYR A 29 -22.12 -19.34 9.26
CA TYR A 29 -21.81 -19.42 10.69
C TYR A 29 -20.97 -18.21 11.05
N SER A 30 -21.55 -17.28 11.81
CA SER A 30 -20.81 -16.23 12.48
C SER A 30 -20.45 -16.75 13.86
N GLU A 31 -19.17 -16.77 14.19
CA GLU A 31 -18.68 -17.15 15.51
C GLU A 31 -18.18 -15.91 16.25
N ILE A 32 -18.24 -15.94 17.58
CA ILE A 32 -17.82 -14.81 18.43
C ILE A 32 -16.33 -14.87 18.71
N ILE A 33 -15.64 -13.74 18.58
CA ILE A 33 -14.22 -13.58 18.94
C ILE A 33 -14.10 -13.63 20.47
N LYS A 34 -13.40 -14.64 20.98
CA LYS A 34 -13.08 -14.81 22.40
C LYS A 34 -11.67 -14.32 22.72
N LYS A 35 -10.77 -14.40 21.76
CA LYS A 35 -9.36 -14.02 21.91
C LYS A 35 -8.78 -13.60 20.58
N ILE A 36 -7.82 -12.65 20.61
CA ILE A 36 -7.01 -12.26 19.48
C ILE A 36 -5.56 -12.54 19.85
N GLU A 37 -4.86 -13.33 19.05
CA GLU A 37 -3.44 -13.65 19.19
C GLU A 37 -2.67 -13.03 18.05
N ILE A 38 -1.55 -12.37 18.38
CA ILE A 38 -0.69 -11.70 17.42
C ILE A 38 0.71 -12.27 17.54
N SER A 39 1.35 -12.50 16.41
CA SER A 39 2.74 -12.97 16.35
C SER A 39 3.48 -12.41 15.14
N GLY A 40 4.81 -12.35 15.22
CA GLY A 40 5.68 -11.88 14.15
C GLY A 40 5.87 -10.34 14.11
N ASN A 41 5.16 -9.60 14.96
CA ASN A 41 5.43 -8.18 15.18
C ASN A 41 6.72 -8.03 16.01
N GLU A 42 7.58 -7.13 15.55
CA GLU A 42 8.89 -6.87 16.21
C GLU A 42 8.93 -5.51 16.92
N ARG A 43 8.40 -4.48 16.27
CA ARG A 43 8.42 -3.09 16.76
C ARG A 43 7.03 -2.60 17.15
N LEU A 44 6.01 -3.07 16.46
CA LEU A 44 4.64 -2.70 16.79
C LEU A 44 4.15 -3.51 17.98
N ALA A 45 3.54 -2.84 18.96
CA ALA A 45 2.87 -3.52 20.06
C ALA A 45 1.64 -4.29 19.55
N ASN A 46 1.28 -5.38 20.24
CA ASN A 46 0.08 -6.17 19.90
C ASN A 46 -1.17 -5.29 19.84
N GLU A 47 -1.30 -4.36 20.76
CA GLU A 47 -2.42 -3.43 20.84
C GLU A 47 -2.53 -2.54 19.60
N THR A 48 -1.39 -2.18 19.00
CA THR A 48 -1.37 -1.40 17.75
C THR A 48 -1.86 -2.24 16.58
N VAL A 49 -1.46 -3.52 16.50
CA VAL A 49 -1.93 -4.43 15.45
C VAL A 49 -3.43 -4.69 15.61
N ILE A 50 -3.92 -4.87 16.85
CA ILE A 50 -5.35 -4.99 17.14
C ILE A 50 -6.09 -3.73 16.70
N LEU A 51 -5.57 -2.55 17.03
CA LEU A 51 -6.19 -1.28 16.63
C LEU A 51 -6.31 -1.17 15.09
N PHE A 52 -5.26 -1.53 14.36
CA PHE A 52 -5.28 -1.53 12.89
C PHE A 52 -6.23 -2.58 12.30
N SER A 53 -6.41 -3.71 12.99
CA SER A 53 -7.33 -4.77 12.57
C SER A 53 -8.79 -4.37 12.73
N GLU A 54 -9.08 -3.41 13.62
CA GLU A 54 -10.43 -3.00 14.06
C GLU A 54 -11.28 -4.15 14.62
N LEU A 55 -10.65 -5.23 15.09
CA LEU A 55 -11.33 -6.35 15.71
C LEU A 55 -11.47 -6.14 17.22
N ASN A 56 -12.62 -6.52 17.77
CA ASN A 56 -12.85 -6.50 19.20
C ASN A 56 -13.27 -7.89 19.72
N ILE A 57 -12.96 -8.15 20.97
CA ILE A 57 -13.48 -9.32 21.68
C ILE A 57 -14.99 -9.19 21.78
N ASN A 58 -15.71 -10.30 21.59
CA ASN A 58 -17.17 -10.44 21.53
C ASN A 58 -17.80 -9.98 20.20
N ASP A 59 -17.04 -9.49 19.22
CA ASP A 59 -17.57 -9.26 17.89
C ASP A 59 -17.90 -10.60 17.20
N ASN A 60 -18.96 -10.59 16.40
CA ASN A 60 -19.24 -11.68 15.48
C ASN A 60 -18.30 -11.57 14.29
N ILE A 61 -17.71 -12.69 13.87
CA ILE A 61 -16.76 -12.73 12.77
C ILE A 61 -17.23 -13.68 11.66
N SER A 62 -17.14 -13.21 10.45
CA SER A 62 -17.38 -13.97 9.22
C SER A 62 -16.10 -14.04 8.37
N SER A 63 -16.11 -14.84 7.31
CA SER A 63 -15.00 -14.85 6.35
C SER A 63 -14.82 -13.52 5.64
N GLU A 64 -15.87 -12.73 5.48
CA GLU A 64 -15.80 -11.39 4.89
C GLU A 64 -15.09 -10.42 5.84
N ASP A 65 -15.36 -10.50 7.14
CA ASP A 65 -14.71 -9.67 8.16
C ASP A 65 -13.21 -9.96 8.24
N LEU A 66 -12.80 -11.24 8.12
CA LEU A 66 -11.38 -11.61 8.03
C LEU A 66 -10.70 -11.00 6.80
N ASN A 67 -11.36 -11.02 5.64
CA ASN A 67 -10.83 -10.39 4.43
C ASN A 67 -10.74 -8.86 4.56
N ASN A 68 -11.71 -8.24 5.20
CA ASN A 68 -11.71 -6.80 5.46
C ASN A 68 -10.59 -6.43 6.45
N THR A 69 -10.39 -7.23 7.49
CA THR A 69 -9.28 -7.08 8.44
C THR A 69 -7.93 -7.20 7.73
N PHE A 70 -7.78 -8.19 6.84
CA PHE A 70 -6.56 -8.30 6.01
C PHE A 70 -6.30 -7.02 5.22
N LYS A 71 -7.31 -6.49 4.53
CA LYS A 71 -7.18 -5.24 3.76
C LYS A 71 -6.78 -4.06 4.65
N LYS A 72 -7.43 -3.89 5.80
CA LYS A 72 -7.11 -2.81 6.75
C LYS A 72 -5.66 -2.87 7.21
N LEU A 73 -5.18 -4.04 7.60
CA LEU A 73 -3.78 -4.23 7.99
C LEU A 73 -2.83 -3.97 6.81
N TYR A 74 -3.15 -4.47 5.62
CA TYR A 74 -2.35 -4.28 4.42
C TYR A 74 -2.25 -2.78 4.02
N ASP A 75 -3.37 -2.07 4.07
CA ASP A 75 -3.45 -0.64 3.70
C ASP A 75 -2.68 0.28 4.66
N THR A 76 -2.24 -0.23 5.82
CA THR A 76 -1.36 0.52 6.72
C THR A 76 0.07 0.65 6.21
N ASP A 77 0.48 -0.17 5.23
CA ASP A 77 1.85 -0.33 4.73
C ASP A 77 2.88 -0.86 5.75
N TYR A 78 2.49 -1.07 7.01
CA TYR A 78 3.43 -1.56 8.04
C TYR A 78 3.83 -3.00 7.86
N PHE A 79 3.04 -3.80 7.12
CA PHE A 79 3.24 -5.24 7.03
C PHE A 79 3.60 -5.68 5.62
N LYS A 80 4.64 -6.48 5.52
CA LYS A 80 5.10 -7.12 4.27
C LYS A 80 4.30 -8.39 3.99
N ASN A 81 4.04 -9.17 5.04
CA ASN A 81 3.21 -10.36 4.99
C ASN A 81 2.19 -10.33 6.13
N ILE A 82 0.99 -10.82 5.83
CA ILE A 82 -0.12 -10.91 6.77
C ILE A 82 -0.80 -12.24 6.55
N LYS A 83 -1.01 -12.99 7.62
CA LYS A 83 -1.82 -14.21 7.61
C LYS A 83 -2.81 -14.12 8.75
N ILE A 84 -4.08 -14.29 8.43
CA ILE A 84 -5.17 -14.26 9.41
C ILE A 84 -5.88 -15.60 9.36
N SER A 85 -6.12 -16.18 10.53
CA SER A 85 -6.92 -17.38 10.67
C SER A 85 -7.85 -17.27 11.88
N PHE A 86 -8.95 -18.00 11.82
CA PHE A 86 -9.92 -18.06 12.89
C PHE A 86 -10.23 -19.51 13.22
N ASN A 87 -10.14 -19.84 14.49
CA ASN A 87 -10.42 -21.20 14.96
C ASN A 87 -11.01 -21.16 16.38
N LYS A 88 -12.22 -21.74 16.56
CA LYS A 88 -12.89 -21.92 17.86
C LYS A 88 -12.97 -20.63 18.73
N GLY A 89 -13.22 -19.49 18.07
CA GLY A 89 -13.32 -18.19 18.76
C GLY A 89 -11.97 -17.49 18.95
N ILE A 90 -10.87 -17.99 18.41
CA ILE A 90 -9.56 -17.36 18.46
C ILE A 90 -9.21 -16.85 17.08
N VAL A 91 -8.99 -15.53 16.94
CA VAL A 91 -8.37 -14.91 15.76
C VAL A 91 -6.87 -14.92 15.95
N ILE A 92 -6.14 -15.51 15.01
CA ILE A 92 -4.69 -15.51 14.99
C ILE A 92 -4.25 -14.64 13.83
N ILE A 93 -3.45 -13.59 14.12
CA ILE A 93 -2.87 -12.66 13.16
C ILE A 93 -1.36 -12.85 13.21
N GLU A 94 -0.80 -13.44 12.15
CA GLU A 94 0.64 -13.57 11.97
C GLU A 94 1.09 -12.46 10.98
N VAL A 95 2.06 -11.65 11.36
CA VAL A 95 2.55 -10.53 10.54
C VAL A 95 4.07 -10.58 10.38
N GLU A 96 4.55 -10.01 9.27
CA GLU A 96 5.95 -9.66 9.06
C GLU A 96 6.00 -8.16 8.77
N GLU A 97 6.73 -7.40 9.58
CA GLU A 97 6.78 -5.94 9.44
C GLU A 97 7.69 -5.50 8.30
N ASN A 98 7.27 -4.48 7.54
CA ASN A 98 8.16 -3.74 6.65
C ASN A 98 9.23 -2.99 7.45
N PRO A 99 10.48 -2.88 6.97
CA PRO A 99 11.48 -2.02 7.59
C PRO A 99 10.99 -0.57 7.68
N LEU A 100 11.39 0.17 8.72
CA LEU A 100 11.14 1.62 8.77
C LEU A 100 12.27 2.39 8.13
N ILE A 101 11.94 3.50 7.46
CA ILE A 101 12.93 4.46 6.98
C ILE A 101 13.46 5.23 8.18
N GLN A 102 14.71 4.95 8.57
CA GLN A 102 15.36 5.63 9.70
C GLN A 102 15.84 7.02 9.31
N SER A 103 16.45 7.14 8.13
CA SER A 103 16.94 8.42 7.62
C SER A 103 17.00 8.42 6.10
N VAL A 104 16.96 9.62 5.52
CA VAL A 104 17.20 9.86 4.09
C VAL A 104 18.39 10.79 3.93
N ILE A 105 19.38 10.35 3.17
CA ILE A 105 20.63 11.07 2.91
C ILE A 105 20.66 11.49 1.45
N ILE A 106 20.98 12.77 1.20
CA ILE A 106 21.11 13.32 -0.15
C ILE A 106 22.55 13.75 -0.38
N ASN A 107 23.18 13.16 -1.40
CA ASN A 107 24.53 13.49 -1.83
C ASN A 107 24.53 14.10 -3.23
N GLY A 108 25.61 14.83 -3.60
CA GLY A 108 25.80 15.37 -4.94
C GLY A 108 25.17 16.74 -5.19
N ILE A 109 24.37 17.29 -4.25
CA ILE A 109 23.73 18.61 -4.37
C ILE A 109 24.54 19.66 -3.61
N LYS A 110 25.22 20.56 -4.33
CA LYS A 110 25.99 21.66 -3.73
C LYS A 110 25.15 22.92 -3.46
N ASN A 111 24.08 23.12 -4.22
CA ASN A 111 23.20 24.29 -4.06
C ASN A 111 22.33 24.15 -2.81
N LYS A 112 22.51 25.03 -1.84
CA LYS A 112 21.82 24.98 -0.54
C LYS A 112 20.29 25.14 -0.68
N SER A 113 19.79 25.91 -1.65
CA SER A 113 18.36 26.10 -1.86
C SER A 113 17.70 24.82 -2.37
N ILE A 114 18.30 24.19 -3.38
CA ILE A 114 17.83 22.91 -3.92
C ILE A 114 17.88 21.82 -2.82
N LEU A 115 19.01 21.72 -2.11
CA LEU A 115 19.17 20.74 -1.04
C LEU A 115 18.12 20.92 0.07
N LYS A 116 17.81 22.17 0.45
CA LYS A 116 16.77 22.48 1.43
C LYS A 116 15.39 22.02 0.98
N GLU A 117 15.05 22.22 -0.29
CA GLU A 117 13.78 21.78 -0.86
C GLU A 117 13.65 20.26 -0.90
N LEU A 118 14.69 19.58 -1.39
CA LEU A 118 14.74 18.11 -1.43
C LEU A 118 14.64 17.52 -0.01
N ASN A 119 15.39 18.06 0.97
CA ASN A 119 15.33 17.60 2.37
C ASN A 119 13.94 17.80 2.99
N LYS A 120 13.22 18.88 2.63
CA LYS A 120 11.83 19.09 3.10
C LYS A 120 10.89 17.97 2.63
N ILE A 121 11.12 17.45 1.43
CA ILE A 121 10.31 16.38 0.85
C ILE A 121 10.70 15.02 1.45
N THR A 122 12.00 14.74 1.53
CA THR A 122 12.51 13.44 2.01
C THR A 122 12.28 13.23 3.48
N LYS A 123 12.31 14.27 4.32
CA LYS A 123 11.98 14.16 5.75
C LYS A 123 10.57 13.66 6.03
N LYS A 124 9.66 13.81 5.08
CA LYS A 124 8.26 13.37 5.26
C LYS A 124 8.12 11.85 5.28
N ILE A 125 9.06 11.12 4.70
CA ILE A 125 9.02 9.65 4.67
C ILE A 125 9.86 9.00 5.78
N GLU A 126 10.66 9.78 6.54
CA GLU A 126 11.35 9.25 7.70
C GLU A 126 10.34 8.75 8.74
N LYS A 127 10.61 7.61 9.35
CA LYS A 127 9.74 6.87 10.29
C LYS A 127 8.51 6.21 9.67
N TYR A 128 8.36 6.29 8.35
CA TYR A 128 7.33 5.52 7.64
C TYR A 128 7.90 4.17 7.16
N PRO A 129 7.02 3.20 6.87
CA PRO A 129 7.44 1.92 6.30
C PRO A 129 8.14 2.10 4.96
N TYR A 130 9.20 1.32 4.74
CA TYR A 130 9.87 1.24 3.46
C TYR A 130 9.07 0.38 2.49
N LEU A 131 8.68 0.98 1.37
CA LEU A 131 8.04 0.31 0.24
C LEU A 131 8.78 0.71 -1.03
N GLU A 132 9.29 -0.27 -1.77
CA GLU A 132 10.13 -0.05 -2.95
C GLU A 132 9.46 0.85 -4.00
N ASN A 133 8.17 0.62 -4.29
CA ASN A 133 7.39 1.42 -5.23
C ASN A 133 7.29 2.89 -4.80
N LYS A 134 7.06 3.16 -3.51
CA LYS A 134 6.99 4.53 -2.98
C LYS A 134 8.33 5.26 -3.02
N ILE A 135 9.42 4.51 -2.83
CA ILE A 135 10.78 5.06 -2.96
C ILE A 135 11.11 5.39 -4.41
N GLU A 136 10.69 4.56 -5.36
CA GLU A 136 10.86 4.87 -6.79
C GLU A 136 10.03 6.08 -7.23
N ASP A 137 8.79 6.21 -6.76
CA ASP A 137 7.96 7.39 -6.99
C ASP A 137 8.60 8.66 -6.40
N GLN A 138 9.16 8.56 -5.20
CA GLN A 138 9.88 9.67 -4.59
C GLN A 138 11.12 10.04 -5.38
N LYS A 139 11.93 9.08 -5.82
CA LYS A 139 13.09 9.30 -6.68
C LYS A 139 12.71 10.08 -7.94
N ASN A 140 11.60 9.68 -8.61
CA ASN A 140 11.08 10.36 -9.79
C ASN A 140 10.65 11.81 -9.49
N LEU A 141 10.05 12.04 -8.34
CA LEU A 141 9.71 13.40 -7.89
C LEU A 141 10.98 14.25 -7.68
N LEU A 142 11.97 13.70 -6.96
CA LEU A 142 13.21 14.41 -6.64
C LEU A 142 14.01 14.78 -7.91
N ILE A 143 14.13 13.85 -8.87
CA ILE A 143 14.85 14.11 -10.12
C ILE A 143 14.15 15.19 -10.95
N ASN A 144 12.81 15.21 -10.99
CA ASN A 144 12.05 16.21 -11.71
C ASN A 144 12.25 17.62 -11.10
N ILE A 145 12.30 17.71 -9.78
CA ILE A 145 12.60 19.00 -9.09
C ILE A 145 13.96 19.50 -9.53
N VAL A 146 14.99 18.66 -9.53
CA VAL A 146 16.35 19.04 -9.93
C VAL A 146 16.40 19.44 -11.40
N ARG A 147 15.76 18.70 -12.29
CA ARG A 147 15.69 19.03 -13.73
C ARG A 147 15.01 20.35 -14.00
N ASN A 148 13.98 20.69 -13.25
CA ASN A 148 13.30 21.98 -13.35
C ASN A 148 14.18 23.18 -12.94
N THR A 149 15.31 22.95 -12.26
CA THR A 149 16.29 24.00 -11.94
C THR A 149 17.36 24.17 -13.04
N GLY A 150 17.22 23.47 -14.16
CA GLY A 150 18.09 23.58 -15.33
C GLY A 150 19.13 22.46 -15.46
N PHE A 151 19.12 21.46 -14.60
CA PHE A 151 19.97 20.27 -14.69
C PHE A 151 19.23 19.14 -15.42
N TYR A 152 18.95 19.30 -16.71
CA TYR A 152 18.09 18.37 -17.48
C TYR A 152 18.63 16.96 -17.57
N PHE A 153 19.95 16.77 -17.52
CA PHE A 153 20.62 15.46 -17.59
C PHE A 153 20.97 14.91 -16.22
N ALA A 154 20.39 15.47 -15.15
CA ALA A 154 20.61 14.95 -13.82
C ALA A 154 20.09 13.51 -13.70
N GLU A 155 20.84 12.70 -12.96
CA GLU A 155 20.55 11.29 -12.62
C GLU A 155 20.57 11.10 -11.12
N ILE A 156 19.83 10.10 -10.63
CA ILE A 156 19.82 9.66 -9.23
C ILE A 156 20.11 8.17 -9.18
N GLU A 157 21.11 7.80 -8.39
CA GLU A 157 21.30 6.44 -7.90
C GLU A 157 20.73 6.34 -6.49
N THR A 158 19.85 5.36 -6.27
CA THR A 158 19.29 5.07 -4.94
C THR A 158 20.01 3.87 -4.33
N LYS A 159 20.52 4.03 -3.11
CA LYS A 159 21.08 2.93 -2.32
C LYS A 159 20.25 2.75 -1.05
N ILE A 160 19.89 1.51 -0.77
CA ILE A 160 19.23 1.11 0.47
C ILE A 160 20.27 0.46 1.35
N GLN A 161 20.41 0.96 2.56
CA GLN A 161 21.31 0.43 3.56
C GLN A 161 20.48 -0.16 4.70
N ASP A 162 20.53 -1.48 4.86
CA ASP A 162 19.87 -2.19 5.94
C ASP A 162 20.55 -1.92 7.28
N ASN A 163 19.75 -1.77 8.32
CA ASN A 163 20.18 -1.64 9.70
C ASN A 163 19.71 -2.85 10.52
N ASN A 164 20.36 -3.10 11.68
CA ASN A 164 20.12 -4.30 12.48
C ASN A 164 18.76 -4.35 13.21
N ASN A 165 17.96 -3.28 13.17
CA ASN A 165 16.70 -3.14 13.91
C ASN A 165 15.47 -3.06 13.01
N ASN A 166 15.44 -3.84 11.94
CA ASN A 166 14.39 -3.82 10.92
C ASN A 166 14.10 -2.40 10.42
N SER A 167 15.15 -1.64 10.13
CA SER A 167 15.07 -0.31 9.54
C SER A 167 16.08 -0.14 8.41
N VAL A 168 15.87 0.87 7.57
CA VAL A 168 16.75 1.18 6.44
C VAL A 168 17.10 2.66 6.42
N ASN A 169 18.29 2.97 5.89
CA ASN A 169 18.65 4.30 5.44
C ASN A 169 18.54 4.35 3.92
N ILE A 170 17.96 5.41 3.39
CA ILE A 170 17.86 5.66 1.96
C ILE A 170 18.90 6.69 1.59
N ILE A 171 19.74 6.40 0.60
CA ILE A 171 20.80 7.28 0.14
C ILE A 171 20.53 7.62 -1.33
N TYR A 172 20.23 8.88 -1.61
CA TYR A 172 20.09 9.41 -2.96
C TYR A 172 21.39 10.09 -3.39
N ASN A 173 22.10 9.47 -4.33
CA ASN A 173 23.31 10.02 -4.93
C ASN A 173 22.95 10.72 -6.24
N PHE A 174 23.00 12.03 -6.27
CA PHE A 174 22.75 12.83 -7.47
C PHE A 174 24.02 13.06 -8.27
N ASN A 175 23.92 12.82 -9.58
CA ASN A 175 24.83 13.31 -10.58
C ASN A 175 24.11 14.38 -11.40
N LEU A 176 24.44 15.65 -11.19
CA LEU A 176 23.71 16.78 -11.81
C LEU A 176 24.03 16.96 -13.30
N GLY A 177 25.21 16.54 -13.73
CA GLY A 177 25.72 16.89 -15.06
C GLY A 177 25.90 18.40 -15.23
N GLU A 178 25.91 18.86 -16.47
CA GLU A 178 26.01 20.29 -16.80
C GLU A 178 24.64 20.98 -16.72
N ARG A 179 24.65 22.24 -16.26
CA ARG A 179 23.46 23.07 -16.28
C ARG A 179 23.21 23.58 -17.69
N ALA A 180 21.97 23.42 -18.17
CA ALA A 180 21.59 23.95 -19.48
C ALA A 180 21.70 25.48 -19.53
N LYS A 181 22.21 26.01 -20.65
CA LYS A 181 22.33 27.41 -20.96
C LYS A 181 21.62 27.70 -22.29
N ILE A 182 20.92 28.82 -22.38
CA ILE A 182 20.40 29.29 -23.65
C ILE A 182 21.61 29.84 -24.44
N SER A 183 21.96 29.17 -25.55
CA SER A 183 23.07 29.61 -26.41
C SER A 183 22.65 30.69 -27.42
N GLU A 184 21.41 30.61 -27.93
CA GLU A 184 20.89 31.53 -28.95
C GLU A 184 19.37 31.57 -28.91
N ILE A 185 18.79 32.75 -29.15
CA ILE A 185 17.37 32.96 -29.40
C ILE A 185 17.18 33.49 -30.81
N LYS A 186 16.57 32.71 -31.69
CA LYS A 186 16.25 33.10 -33.07
C LYS A 186 14.76 33.45 -33.19
N PHE A 187 14.49 34.64 -33.70
CA PHE A 187 13.14 35.01 -34.08
C PHE A 187 12.90 34.70 -35.56
N ILE A 188 11.99 33.79 -35.85
CA ILE A 188 11.65 33.41 -37.22
C ILE A 188 10.29 34.01 -37.57
N GLY A 189 10.17 34.60 -38.75
CA GLY A 189 8.91 35.13 -39.27
C GLY A 189 8.56 36.57 -38.86
N ASN A 190 9.50 37.29 -38.28
CA ASN A 190 9.31 38.74 -37.98
C ASN A 190 9.41 39.57 -39.26
N LYS A 191 8.26 39.85 -39.90
CA LYS A 191 8.17 40.70 -41.09
C LYS A 191 7.87 42.17 -40.80
N ILE A 192 7.60 42.52 -39.53
CA ILE A 192 7.07 43.85 -39.13
C ILE A 192 8.16 44.72 -38.48
N PHE A 193 9.11 44.14 -37.76
CA PHE A 193 10.19 44.89 -37.10
C PHE A 193 11.52 44.62 -37.81
N LYS A 194 12.09 45.71 -38.41
CA LYS A 194 13.50 45.70 -38.83
C LYS A 194 14.38 45.91 -37.59
N ASN A 195 15.48 45.21 -37.53
CA ASN A 195 16.53 45.40 -36.51
C ASN A 195 17.03 46.82 -36.48
#